data_5f43d91971a4deb5bff0a66dfb4d21b3
#
_entry.id   5f43d91971a4deb5bff0a66dfb4d21b3
#
_cell.length_a   1.000
_cell.length_b   1.000
_cell.length_c   1.000
_cell.angle_alpha   90.00
_cell.angle_beta   90.00
_cell.angle_gamma   90.00
#
_symmetry.space_group_name_H-M   'P 1'
#
loop_
_entity.id
_entity.type
_entity.pdbx_description
1 polymer ?
#
loop_
_entity_poly.entity_id
_entity_poly.type
_entity_poly.pdbx_seq_one_letter_code
_entity_poly.pdbx_strand_id
1 'polypeptide(L)'
;MHKLLATLTLLTFATAATAAPFANGDPATGKKLFDKYKCNSCHIEMVGGDGSGVFTRPNHKVTKPAELGAQMTRCSGMLGTNITPQEEEHLAAYLNQKYYKFK
;
A
#
# COMPACT_ATOMS: atom_id res chain seq x y z
N MET A 1 -33.18 14.94 -51.99
CA MET A 1 -32.50 15.56 -50.85
C MET A 1 -31.99 14.49 -49.95
N HIS A 2 -30.70 14.22 -49.99
CA HIS A 2 -30.09 13.25 -49.13
C HIS A 2 -29.59 13.97 -47.89
N LYS A 3 -30.23 13.74 -46.76
CA LYS A 3 -29.68 14.16 -45.47
C LYS A 3 -28.64 13.14 -45.05
N LEU A 4 -27.40 13.52 -45.20
CA LEU A 4 -26.28 12.75 -44.58
C LEU A 4 -26.39 12.91 -43.06
N LEU A 5 -26.92 11.93 -42.44
CA LEU A 5 -26.78 11.77 -40.97
C LEU A 5 -25.35 11.32 -40.70
N ALA A 6 -24.49 12.26 -40.39
CA ALA A 6 -23.20 11.91 -39.83
C ALA A 6 -23.44 11.35 -38.42
N THR A 7 -23.46 10.05 -38.36
CA THR A 7 -23.38 9.37 -37.04
C THR A 7 -21.99 9.62 -36.47
N LEU A 8 -21.92 10.58 -35.58
CA LEU A 8 -20.72 10.82 -34.77
C LEU A 8 -20.61 9.66 -33.82
N THR A 9 -19.80 8.67 -34.18
CA THR A 9 -19.46 7.61 -33.26
C THR A 9 -18.50 8.18 -32.23
N LEU A 10 -19.01 8.50 -31.04
CA LEU A 10 -18.17 8.85 -29.92
C LEU A 10 -17.43 7.59 -29.50
N LEU A 11 -16.16 7.46 -29.89
CA LEU A 11 -15.28 6.48 -29.31
C LEU A 11 -14.94 6.94 -27.88
N THR A 12 -15.65 6.44 -26.92
CA THR A 12 -15.26 6.56 -25.53
C THR A 12 -14.08 5.62 -25.31
N PHE A 13 -12.88 6.17 -25.29
CA PHE A 13 -11.71 5.45 -24.77
C PHE A 13 -11.91 5.32 -23.27
N ALA A 14 -12.34 4.13 -22.84
CA ALA A 14 -12.22 3.74 -21.45
C ALA A 14 -10.72 3.57 -21.17
N THR A 15 -10.08 4.62 -20.69
CA THR A 15 -8.77 4.46 -20.07
C THR A 15 -8.98 3.58 -18.85
N ALA A 16 -8.53 2.32 -18.95
CA ALA A 16 -8.39 1.49 -17.78
C ALA A 16 -7.34 2.16 -16.88
N ALA A 17 -7.81 2.98 -15.93
CA ALA A 17 -6.96 3.48 -14.89
C ALA A 17 -6.53 2.27 -14.08
N THR A 18 -5.24 1.88 -14.19
CA THR A 18 -4.64 0.95 -13.26
C THR A 18 -4.75 1.59 -11.89
N ALA A 19 -5.56 0.98 -11.01
CA ALA A 19 -5.70 1.46 -9.64
C ALA A 19 -4.31 1.47 -8.99
N ALA A 20 -3.96 2.58 -8.35
CA ALA A 20 -2.74 2.66 -7.57
C ALA A 20 -2.75 1.56 -6.50
N PRO A 21 -1.59 0.97 -6.17
CA PRO A 21 -1.52 -0.01 -5.10
C PRO A 21 -2.10 0.55 -3.80
N PHE A 22 -2.87 -0.27 -3.09
CA PHE A 22 -3.49 0.10 -1.80
C PHE A 22 -4.46 1.29 -1.90
N ALA A 23 -5.15 1.42 -3.04
CA ALA A 23 -6.08 2.52 -3.33
C ALA A 23 -7.23 2.63 -2.32
N ASN A 24 -7.60 1.53 -1.66
CA ASN A 24 -8.66 1.50 -0.63
C ASN A 24 -8.13 1.83 0.77
N GLY A 25 -6.84 2.05 0.91
CA GLY A 25 -6.20 2.41 2.17
C GLY A 25 -5.97 3.92 2.28
N ASP A 26 -6.11 4.43 3.50
CA ASP A 26 -5.79 5.82 3.82
C ASP A 26 -4.44 5.90 4.53
N PRO A 27 -3.43 6.57 3.93
CA PRO A 27 -2.10 6.66 4.53
C PRO A 27 -2.08 7.34 5.90
N ALA A 28 -2.91 8.34 6.12
CA ALA A 28 -2.98 9.04 7.41
C ALA A 28 -3.52 8.12 8.52
N THR A 29 -4.54 7.33 8.20
CA THR A 29 -5.06 6.29 9.10
C THR A 29 -4.01 5.22 9.33
N GLY A 30 -3.30 4.82 8.29
CA GLY A 30 -2.20 3.84 8.38
C GLY A 30 -1.10 4.28 9.33
N LYS A 31 -0.73 5.56 9.30
CA LYS A 31 0.25 6.12 10.22
C LYS A 31 -0.21 6.00 11.68
N LYS A 32 -1.47 6.32 11.95
CA LYS A 32 -2.03 6.20 13.29
C LYS A 32 -2.03 4.75 13.79
N LEU A 33 -2.36 3.80 12.90
CA LEU A 33 -2.33 2.37 13.21
C LEU A 33 -0.91 1.87 13.43
N PHE A 34 0.02 2.32 12.63
CA PHE A 34 1.44 1.99 12.76
C PHE A 34 1.97 2.37 14.15
N ASP A 35 1.63 3.55 14.61
CA ASP A 35 2.00 4.04 15.94
C ASP A 35 1.24 3.28 17.05
N LYS A 36 -0.07 3.07 16.86
CA LYS A 36 -0.93 2.37 17.81
C LYS A 36 -0.47 0.96 18.08
N TYR A 37 -0.14 0.21 17.03
CA TYR A 37 0.30 -1.19 17.14
C TYR A 37 1.80 -1.32 17.42
N LYS A 38 2.52 -0.21 17.58
CA LYS A 38 3.96 -0.19 17.85
C LYS A 38 4.77 -1.04 16.88
N CYS A 39 4.47 -0.88 15.59
CA CYS A 39 5.06 -1.70 14.53
C CYS A 39 6.58 -1.62 14.47
N ASN A 40 7.17 -0.51 14.92
CA ASN A 40 8.63 -0.34 14.93
C ASN A 40 9.33 -0.95 16.14
N SER A 41 8.62 -1.41 17.16
CA SER A 41 9.27 -1.88 18.39
C SER A 41 10.25 -3.03 18.14
N CYS A 42 9.89 -3.99 17.30
CA CYS A 42 10.80 -5.07 16.89
C CYS A 42 11.85 -4.59 15.88
N HIS A 43 11.48 -3.68 14.98
CA HIS A 43 12.39 -3.15 13.95
C HIS A 43 13.55 -2.37 14.56
N ILE A 44 13.31 -1.63 15.63
CA ILE A 44 14.37 -0.90 16.35
C ILE A 44 15.44 -1.87 16.87
N GLU A 45 15.03 -3.01 17.42
CA GLU A 45 15.97 -4.03 17.88
C GLU A 45 16.76 -4.68 16.74
N MET A 46 16.12 -4.85 15.57
CA MET A 46 16.73 -5.52 14.43
C MET A 46 17.74 -4.64 13.68
N VAL A 47 17.45 -3.37 13.50
CA VAL A 47 18.22 -2.48 12.62
C VAL A 47 18.74 -1.21 13.29
N GLY A 48 18.33 -0.96 14.54
CA GLY A 48 18.71 0.25 15.28
C GLY A 48 17.96 1.50 14.81
N GLY A 49 18.36 2.66 15.32
CA GLY A 49 17.74 3.95 15.01
C GLY A 49 16.26 3.98 15.36
N ASP A 50 15.44 4.47 14.44
CA ASP A 50 13.98 4.51 14.56
C ASP A 50 13.28 3.26 14.00
N GLY A 51 14.04 2.27 13.57
CA GLY A 51 13.51 1.03 12.99
C GLY A 51 13.21 1.12 11.49
N SER A 52 13.26 2.29 10.88
CA SER A 52 12.89 2.49 9.47
C SER A 52 13.84 1.79 8.48
N GLY A 53 15.04 1.44 8.92
CA GLY A 53 16.01 0.75 8.07
C GLY A 53 15.52 -0.59 7.51
N VAL A 54 14.57 -1.25 8.20
CA VAL A 54 13.98 -2.50 7.70
C VAL A 54 13.26 -2.29 6.36
N PHE A 55 12.73 -1.11 6.10
CA PHE A 55 12.02 -0.77 4.88
C PHE A 55 12.94 -0.24 3.77
N THR A 56 14.09 0.30 4.13
CA THR A 56 14.95 1.08 3.23
C THR A 56 16.28 0.42 2.92
N ARG A 57 16.72 -0.57 3.70
CA ARG A 57 18.00 -1.25 3.46
C ARG A 57 18.02 -1.95 2.09
N PRO A 58 19.20 -2.07 1.43
CA PRO A 58 19.28 -2.65 0.08
C PRO A 58 18.72 -4.06 -0.06
N ASN A 59 18.75 -4.85 1.02
CA ASN A 59 18.24 -6.23 1.04
C ASN A 59 16.86 -6.34 1.69
N HIS A 60 16.05 -5.29 1.71
CA HIS A 60 14.69 -5.36 2.21
C HIS A 60 13.86 -6.38 1.41
N LYS A 61 12.98 -7.11 2.12
CA LYS A 61 12.28 -8.26 1.55
C LYS A 61 11.16 -7.90 0.59
N VAL A 62 10.54 -6.74 0.79
CA VAL A 62 9.36 -6.32 0.04
C VAL A 62 9.79 -5.55 -1.20
N THR A 63 9.58 -6.13 -2.37
CA THR A 63 9.97 -5.53 -3.65
C THR A 63 8.79 -5.25 -4.58
N LYS A 64 7.58 -5.66 -4.20
CA LYS A 64 6.34 -5.45 -4.96
C LYS A 64 5.13 -5.41 -4.02
N PRO A 65 3.98 -4.84 -4.46
CA PRO A 65 2.81 -4.65 -3.59
C PRO A 65 2.29 -5.93 -2.93
N ALA A 66 2.23 -7.03 -3.66
CA ALA A 66 1.73 -8.31 -3.14
C ALA A 66 2.58 -8.84 -1.97
N GLU A 67 3.89 -8.61 -2.02
CA GLU A 67 4.80 -9.01 -0.94
C GLU A 67 4.60 -8.17 0.33
N LEU A 68 4.20 -6.92 0.18
CA LEU A 68 3.90 -6.05 1.33
C LEU A 68 2.71 -6.59 2.12
N GLY A 69 1.64 -6.98 1.43
CA GLY A 69 0.47 -7.60 2.07
C GLY A 69 0.84 -8.87 2.84
N ALA A 70 1.60 -9.77 2.21
CA ALA A 70 2.04 -11.01 2.84
C ALA A 70 2.93 -10.76 4.07
N GLN A 71 3.84 -9.80 3.98
CA GLN A 71 4.71 -9.43 5.09
C GLN A 71 3.93 -8.79 6.23
N MET A 72 2.93 -7.98 5.93
CA MET A 72 2.04 -7.37 6.91
C MET A 72 1.29 -8.43 7.72
N THR A 73 0.71 -9.42 7.06
CA THR A 73 0.01 -10.53 7.70
C THR A 73 0.95 -11.30 8.62
N ARG A 74 2.18 -11.55 8.19
CA ARG A 74 3.18 -12.25 9.00
C ARG A 74 3.55 -11.44 10.25
N CYS A 75 3.77 -10.13 10.10
CA CYS A 75 4.11 -9.25 11.21
C CYS A 75 2.97 -9.14 12.23
N SER A 76 1.72 -9.04 11.79
CA SER A 76 0.57 -8.99 12.69
C SER A 76 0.44 -10.25 13.53
N GLY A 77 0.72 -11.42 12.94
CA GLY A 77 0.77 -12.69 13.66
C GLY A 77 1.85 -12.72 14.74
N MET A 78 3.02 -12.18 14.46
CA MET A 78 4.14 -12.10 15.42
C MET A 78 3.85 -11.14 16.58
N LEU A 79 3.09 -10.08 16.33
CA LEU A 79 2.69 -9.13 17.39
C LEU A 79 1.56 -9.66 18.29
N GLY A 80 0.92 -10.75 17.88
CA GLY A 80 -0.25 -11.28 18.58
C GLY A 80 -1.46 -10.35 18.52
N THR A 81 -1.51 -9.48 17.54
CA THR A 81 -2.54 -8.46 17.36
C THR A 81 -3.43 -8.83 16.19
N ASN A 82 -4.75 -8.78 16.39
CA ASN A 82 -5.71 -9.00 15.31
C ASN A 82 -5.86 -7.74 14.48
N ILE A 83 -5.04 -7.59 13.45
CA ILE A 83 -5.15 -6.51 12.48
C ILE A 83 -6.13 -6.95 11.40
N THR A 84 -7.18 -6.15 11.20
CA THR A 84 -8.20 -6.47 10.19
C THR A 84 -7.63 -6.26 8.76
N PRO A 85 -8.21 -6.91 7.72
CA PRO A 85 -7.79 -6.66 6.35
C PRO A 85 -7.86 -5.20 5.93
N GLN A 86 -8.86 -4.45 6.42
CA GLN A 86 -8.96 -3.01 6.15
C GLN A 86 -7.85 -2.22 6.82
N GLU A 87 -7.49 -2.57 8.04
CA GLU A 87 -6.36 -1.95 8.74
C GLU A 87 -5.03 -2.27 8.06
N GLU A 88 -4.85 -3.50 7.58
CA GLU A 88 -3.67 -3.86 6.78
C GLU A 88 -3.56 -3.01 5.52
N GLU A 89 -4.69 -2.73 4.85
CA GLU A 89 -4.72 -1.87 3.67
C GLU A 89 -4.31 -0.43 4.01
N HIS A 90 -4.77 0.13 5.12
CA HIS A 90 -4.34 1.44 5.59
C HIS A 90 -2.85 1.48 5.92
N LEU A 91 -2.35 0.47 6.62
CA LEU A 91 -0.93 0.35 6.96
C LEU A 91 -0.07 0.23 5.71
N ALA A 92 -0.49 -0.58 4.75
CA ALA A 92 0.21 -0.76 3.48
C ALA A 92 0.24 0.55 2.68
N ALA A 93 -0.87 1.29 2.64
CA ALA A 93 -0.93 2.59 1.98
C ALA A 93 0.06 3.59 2.60
N TYR A 94 0.16 3.61 3.92
CA TYR A 94 1.13 4.45 4.63
C TYR A 94 2.57 4.07 4.31
N LEU A 95 2.91 2.80 4.42
CA LEU A 95 4.27 2.32 4.13
C LEU A 95 4.66 2.53 2.68
N ASN A 96 3.71 2.35 1.76
CA ASN A 96 3.95 2.61 0.34
C ASN A 96 4.20 4.09 0.07
N GLN A 97 3.39 4.97 0.65
CA GLN A 97 3.57 6.41 0.47
C GLN A 97 4.93 6.88 1.01
N LYS A 98 5.34 6.35 2.14
CA LYS A 98 6.54 6.81 2.84
C LYS A 98 7.83 6.16 2.34
N TYR A 99 7.81 4.86 2.06
CA TYR A 99 9.03 4.10 1.81
C TYR A 99 9.08 3.45 0.42
N TYR A 100 8.12 2.58 0.09
CA TYR A 100 8.22 1.73 -1.09
C TYR A 100 7.91 2.45 -2.38
N LYS A 101 6.90 3.31 -2.41
CA LYS A 101 6.49 4.13 -3.56
C LYS A 101 6.20 3.30 -4.81
N PHE A 102 5.59 2.15 -4.65
CA PHE A 102 5.08 1.34 -5.75
C PHE A 102 4.01 2.10 -6.53
N LYS A 103 4.03 1.97 -7.84
CA LYS A 103 3.07 2.61 -8.74
C LYS A 103 2.05 1.65 -9.29
#